data_271e77e44c05674db77434fe9253b77d
#
_entry.id   271e77e44c05674db77434fe9253b77d
#
_cell.length_a   1.000
_cell.length_b   1.000
_cell.length_c   1.000
_cell.angle_alpha   90.00
_cell.angle_beta   90.00
_cell.angle_gamma   90.00
#
_symmetry.space_group_name_H-M   'P 1'
#
loop_
_entity.id
_entity.type
_entity.pdbx_description
1 polymer ?
#
loop_
_entity_poly.entity_id
_entity_poly.type
_entity_poly.pdbx_seq_one_letter_code
_entity_poly.pdbx_strand_id
1 'polypeptide(L)'
;MKRLTLLLLVFCVFGFLPVSALRPLNQGYELVLNIAAKKLVLYSNGMPQKEYQVGVGKALTPTPLGSFKIVRRINNPAWVNPYRQSKVIAPGEKNPIGQYWLGFAMNNKNQEYGIHATNDLSSVGQASTHGCIRMYPEEIKELFNIVNVGTPIYVIYNPVEVKEYENKLFVRAHPDIYNYMTDDEYIKFAKNQLSGANLVKEQNLYKAIANKDAKDYFIGWTGTEKLNEQDSGPVEKGRLN
;
A
#
# COMPACT_ATOMS: atom_id res chain seq x y z
N MET A 1 36.26 -8.96 -52.18
CA MET A 1 35.82 -8.06 -51.10
C MET A 1 34.53 -8.59 -50.52
N LYS A 2 34.60 -9.34 -49.40
CA LYS A 2 33.44 -9.93 -48.70
C LYS A 2 32.99 -8.95 -47.61
N ARG A 3 31.77 -8.38 -47.75
CA ARG A 3 31.15 -7.56 -46.70
C ARG A 3 30.64 -8.48 -45.58
N LEU A 4 31.25 -8.34 -44.42
CA LEU A 4 30.83 -9.02 -43.17
C LEU A 4 29.70 -8.19 -42.57
N THR A 5 28.45 -8.72 -42.65
CA THR A 5 27.29 -8.09 -42.04
C THR A 5 27.26 -8.52 -40.58
N LEU A 6 27.60 -7.60 -39.66
CA LEU A 6 27.54 -7.83 -38.22
C LEU A 6 26.06 -7.76 -37.80
N LEU A 7 25.49 -8.91 -37.45
CA LEU A 7 24.12 -9.01 -36.90
C LEU A 7 24.21 -8.65 -35.41
N LEU A 8 23.77 -7.43 -35.08
CA LEU A 8 23.61 -7.00 -33.68
C LEU A 8 22.40 -7.72 -33.09
N LEU A 9 22.63 -8.77 -32.33
CA LEU A 9 21.63 -9.41 -31.47
C LEU A 9 21.33 -8.44 -30.30
N VAL A 10 20.23 -7.68 -30.42
CA VAL A 10 19.67 -6.93 -29.30
C VAL A 10 19.03 -7.95 -28.34
N PHE A 11 19.76 -8.31 -27.29
CA PHE A 11 19.20 -9.02 -26.14
C PHE A 11 18.25 -8.04 -25.43
N CYS A 12 16.95 -8.14 -25.72
CA CYS A 12 15.92 -7.59 -24.84
C CYS A 12 15.95 -8.37 -23.52
N VAL A 13 16.71 -7.86 -22.58
CA VAL A 13 16.58 -8.26 -21.18
C VAL A 13 15.23 -7.71 -20.71
N PHE A 14 14.18 -8.54 -20.77
CA PHE A 14 12.94 -8.29 -20.03
C PHE A 14 13.27 -8.46 -18.55
N GLY A 15 13.90 -7.44 -17.97
CA GLY A 15 14.03 -7.32 -16.53
C GLY A 15 12.64 -7.17 -15.93
N PHE A 16 12.37 -7.90 -14.89
CA PHE A 16 11.22 -7.73 -14.01
C PHE A 16 11.08 -6.26 -13.62
N LEU A 17 10.12 -5.58 -14.20
CA LEU A 17 9.75 -4.26 -13.73
C LEU A 17 8.78 -4.50 -12.55
N PRO A 18 9.13 -4.07 -11.33
CA PRO A 18 8.19 -4.07 -10.22
C PRO A 18 6.94 -3.27 -10.63
N VAL A 19 5.81 -3.49 -9.96
CA VAL A 19 4.53 -2.77 -10.22
C VAL A 19 4.72 -1.24 -10.28
N SER A 20 5.78 -0.71 -9.66
CA SER A 20 6.23 0.69 -9.79
C SER A 20 6.62 1.09 -11.22
N ALA A 21 6.96 0.16 -12.11
CA ALA A 21 7.41 0.49 -13.47
C ALA A 21 6.28 0.86 -14.45
N LEU A 22 5.02 0.65 -14.08
CA LEU A 22 3.85 1.06 -14.87
C LEU A 22 3.33 2.45 -14.51
N ARG A 23 4.00 3.17 -13.59
CA ARG A 23 3.61 4.53 -13.21
C ARG A 23 4.38 5.54 -14.06
N PRO A 24 3.70 6.57 -14.62
CA PRO A 24 4.42 7.71 -15.14
C PRO A 24 5.30 8.28 -14.02
N LEU A 25 6.58 8.49 -14.28
CA LEU A 25 7.49 9.17 -13.36
C LEU A 25 6.98 10.61 -13.20
N ASN A 26 6.07 10.82 -12.25
CA ASN A 26 5.71 12.15 -11.84
C ASN A 26 6.92 12.73 -11.10
N GLN A 27 7.46 13.80 -11.62
CA GLN A 27 8.42 14.62 -10.89
C GLN A 27 7.67 15.23 -9.70
N GLY A 28 7.89 14.70 -8.48
CA GLY A 28 7.23 15.18 -7.28
C GLY A 28 6.79 14.07 -6.35
N TYR A 29 5.99 14.47 -5.37
CA TYR A 29 5.41 13.53 -4.39
C TYR A 29 4.15 12.85 -4.93
N GLU A 30 3.97 11.58 -4.58
CA GLU A 30 2.75 10.82 -4.81
C GLU A 30 2.45 9.91 -3.61
N LEU A 31 1.19 9.56 -3.42
CA LEU A 31 0.71 8.70 -2.36
C LEU A 31 0.17 7.39 -2.94
N VAL A 32 0.50 6.28 -2.31
CA VAL A 32 -0.08 4.97 -2.62
C VAL A 32 -0.68 4.39 -1.37
N LEU A 33 -2.00 4.25 -1.35
CA LEU A 33 -2.72 3.57 -0.29
C LEU A 33 -3.02 2.13 -0.72
N ASN A 34 -2.46 1.16 -0.02
CA ASN A 34 -2.88 -0.23 -0.12
C ASN A 34 -3.86 -0.56 1.02
N ILE A 35 -5.14 -0.70 0.68
CA ILE A 35 -6.22 -0.92 1.64
C ILE A 35 -6.05 -2.26 2.37
N ALA A 36 -5.75 -3.35 1.66
CA ALA A 36 -5.61 -4.66 2.26
C ALA A 36 -4.48 -4.69 3.31
N ALA A 37 -3.36 -4.03 3.01
CA ALA A 37 -2.23 -3.88 3.93
C ALA A 37 -2.47 -2.80 5.00
N LYS A 38 -3.48 -1.95 4.85
CA LYS A 38 -3.74 -0.77 5.69
C LYS A 38 -2.49 0.11 5.81
N LYS A 39 -1.88 0.38 4.66
CA LYS A 39 -0.60 1.06 4.53
C LYS A 39 -0.68 2.19 3.48
N LEU A 40 -0.22 3.37 3.86
CA LEU A 40 -0.02 4.51 2.96
C LEU A 40 1.49 4.71 2.77
N VAL A 41 1.94 4.79 1.53
CA VAL A 41 3.34 5.04 1.20
C VAL A 41 3.46 6.38 0.50
N LEU A 42 4.34 7.22 1.00
CA LEU A 42 4.78 8.45 0.34
C LEU A 42 5.94 8.11 -0.60
N TYR A 43 5.80 8.47 -1.86
CA TYR A 43 6.86 8.38 -2.86
C TYR A 43 7.35 9.78 -3.24
N SER A 44 8.63 9.88 -3.60
CA SER A 44 9.20 11.04 -4.27
C SER A 44 9.98 10.55 -5.48
N ASN A 45 9.65 11.09 -6.66
CA ASN A 45 10.28 10.69 -7.93
C ASN A 45 10.29 9.15 -8.15
N GLY A 46 9.19 8.49 -7.81
CA GLY A 46 9.04 7.04 -7.94
C GLY A 46 9.73 6.19 -6.87
N MET A 47 10.47 6.81 -5.93
CA MET A 47 11.16 6.11 -4.84
C MET A 47 10.36 6.22 -3.54
N PRO A 48 10.14 5.11 -2.80
CA PRO A 48 9.46 5.15 -1.51
C PRO A 48 10.29 5.94 -0.50
N GLN A 49 9.66 6.89 0.18
CA GLN A 49 10.30 7.74 1.20
C GLN A 49 9.88 7.33 2.60
N LYS A 50 8.59 7.07 2.78
CA LYS A 50 8.05 6.71 4.09
C LYS A 50 6.78 5.89 3.98
N GLU A 51 6.62 4.93 4.89
CA GLU A 51 5.42 4.13 5.06
C GLU A 51 4.70 4.54 6.33
N TYR A 52 3.36 4.63 6.25
CA TYR A 52 2.49 4.94 7.38
C TYR A 52 1.46 3.82 7.54
N GLN A 53 1.25 3.37 8.76
CA GLN A 53 0.13 2.52 9.08
C GLN A 53 -1.15 3.37 9.15
N VAL A 54 -2.25 2.91 8.56
CA VAL A 54 -3.47 3.71 8.46
C VAL A 54 -4.72 2.90 8.78
N GLY A 55 -5.74 3.59 9.34
CA GLY A 55 -7.09 3.05 9.40
C GLY A 55 -7.82 3.31 8.09
N VAL A 56 -8.63 2.34 7.64
CA VAL A 56 -9.37 2.40 6.37
C VAL A 56 -10.87 2.13 6.57
N GLY A 57 -11.67 2.30 5.52
CA GLY A 57 -13.10 1.98 5.53
C GLY A 57 -13.36 0.52 5.87
N LYS A 58 -14.46 0.24 6.56
CA LYS A 58 -14.97 -1.12 6.76
C LYS A 58 -15.69 -1.61 5.50
N ALA A 59 -15.93 -2.94 5.40
CA ALA A 59 -16.54 -3.55 4.20
C ALA A 59 -17.87 -2.90 3.77
N LEU A 60 -18.71 -2.48 4.70
CA LEU A 60 -19.99 -1.81 4.40
C LEU A 60 -19.86 -0.35 3.94
N THR A 61 -18.70 0.27 4.20
CA THR A 61 -18.40 1.65 3.83
C THR A 61 -16.94 1.74 3.39
N PRO A 62 -16.59 1.12 2.24
CA PRO A 62 -15.21 0.96 1.83
C PRO A 62 -14.57 2.29 1.44
N THR A 63 -13.26 2.38 1.61
CA THR A 63 -12.46 3.43 0.99
C THR A 63 -12.49 3.22 -0.54
N PRO A 64 -12.79 4.25 -1.35
CA PRO A 64 -12.91 4.08 -2.80
C PRO A 64 -11.57 3.73 -3.43
N LEU A 65 -11.60 2.74 -4.35
CA LEU A 65 -10.45 2.39 -5.18
C LEU A 65 -10.33 3.34 -6.38
N GLY A 66 -9.11 3.60 -6.82
CA GLY A 66 -8.87 4.39 -8.02
C GLY A 66 -7.70 5.35 -7.92
N SER A 67 -7.61 6.22 -8.92
CA SER A 67 -6.60 7.26 -9.01
C SER A 67 -7.26 8.61 -8.76
N PHE A 68 -6.77 9.33 -7.76
CA PHE A 68 -7.31 10.61 -7.32
C PHE A 68 -6.17 11.63 -7.19
N LYS A 69 -6.53 12.83 -6.76
CA LYS A 69 -5.57 13.87 -6.35
C LYS A 69 -6.02 14.47 -5.03
N ILE A 70 -5.09 14.97 -4.24
CA ILE A 70 -5.43 15.83 -3.12
C ILE A 70 -6.10 17.09 -3.69
N VAL A 71 -7.36 17.31 -3.33
CA VAL A 71 -8.17 18.44 -3.84
C VAL A 71 -8.33 19.53 -2.79
N ARG A 72 -8.14 19.20 -1.53
CA ARG A 72 -8.30 20.13 -0.41
C ARG A 72 -7.33 19.85 0.71
N ARG A 73 -6.80 20.92 1.30
CA ARG A 73 -5.99 20.89 2.52
C ARG A 73 -6.61 21.86 3.52
N ILE A 74 -6.91 21.37 4.71
CA ILE A 74 -7.50 22.22 5.77
C ILE A 74 -6.68 22.02 7.04
N ASN A 75 -6.17 23.13 7.58
CA ASN A 75 -5.62 23.19 8.93
C ASN A 75 -6.73 23.58 9.91
N ASN A 76 -6.86 22.86 11.01
CA ASN A 76 -7.91 23.03 12.01
C ASN A 76 -9.33 22.95 11.41
N PRO A 77 -9.72 21.83 10.77
CA PRO A 77 -11.07 21.66 10.23
C PRO A 77 -12.11 21.59 11.35
N ALA A 78 -13.32 22.09 11.10
CA ALA A 78 -14.48 21.68 11.87
C ALA A 78 -14.95 20.30 11.35
N TRP A 79 -15.43 19.43 12.22
CA TRP A 79 -16.03 18.16 11.83
C TRP A 79 -17.55 18.26 11.81
N VAL A 80 -18.14 17.91 10.67
CA VAL A 80 -19.59 17.79 10.50
C VAL A 80 -19.94 16.31 10.52
N ASN A 81 -20.85 15.92 11.42
CA ASN A 81 -21.29 14.53 11.49
C ASN A 81 -22.00 14.13 10.18
N PRO A 82 -21.52 13.12 9.43
CA PRO A 82 -22.11 12.75 8.14
C PRO A 82 -23.54 12.22 8.24
N TYR A 83 -23.97 11.75 9.43
CA TYR A 83 -25.33 11.24 9.69
C TYR A 83 -26.25 12.23 10.39
N ARG A 84 -25.69 13.28 11.01
CA ARG A 84 -26.40 14.33 11.71
C ARG A 84 -25.72 15.66 11.41
N GLN A 85 -26.00 16.23 10.25
CA GLN A 85 -25.33 17.45 9.77
C GLN A 85 -25.48 18.65 10.70
N SER A 86 -26.53 18.67 11.56
CA SER A 86 -26.69 19.66 12.64
C SER A 86 -25.64 19.53 13.75
N LYS A 87 -24.95 18.40 13.86
CA LYS A 87 -23.88 18.19 14.85
C LYS A 87 -22.54 18.56 14.24
N VAL A 88 -22.08 19.77 14.54
CA VAL A 88 -20.76 20.27 14.17
C VAL A 88 -19.88 20.29 15.42
N ILE A 89 -18.67 19.73 15.31
CA ILE A 89 -17.63 19.85 16.34
C ILE A 89 -16.59 20.82 15.82
N ALA A 90 -16.36 21.88 16.62
CA ALA A 90 -15.36 22.91 16.30
C ALA A 90 -13.92 22.32 16.29
N PRO A 91 -12.97 22.99 15.65
CA PRO A 91 -11.55 22.66 15.76
C PRO A 91 -11.09 22.54 17.22
N GLY A 92 -10.15 21.64 17.51
CA GLY A 92 -9.60 21.42 18.84
C GLY A 92 -9.49 19.95 19.22
N GLU A 93 -9.05 19.67 20.44
CA GLU A 93 -8.77 18.31 20.94
C GLU A 93 -9.94 17.34 20.89
N LYS A 94 -11.17 17.87 21.04
CA LYS A 94 -12.40 17.05 20.97
C LYS A 94 -12.83 16.71 19.55
N ASN A 95 -12.14 17.26 18.54
CA ASN A 95 -12.47 17.01 17.15
C ASN A 95 -11.97 15.61 16.72
N PRO A 96 -12.84 14.69 16.28
CA PRO A 96 -12.46 13.32 15.97
C PRO A 96 -11.56 13.18 14.73
N ILE A 97 -11.46 14.22 13.89
CA ILE A 97 -10.57 14.24 12.71
C ILE A 97 -9.27 15.02 12.94
N GLY A 98 -9.07 15.55 14.15
CA GLY A 98 -7.85 16.26 14.54
C GLY A 98 -7.62 17.56 13.79
N GLN A 99 -6.34 17.96 13.69
CA GLN A 99 -5.94 19.28 13.18
C GLN A 99 -5.74 19.35 11.66
N TYR A 100 -5.58 18.21 10.96
CA TYR A 100 -5.20 18.21 9.56
C TYR A 100 -6.15 17.35 8.74
N TRP A 101 -6.57 17.90 7.60
CA TRP A 101 -7.43 17.25 6.61
C TRP A 101 -6.83 17.35 5.20
N LEU A 102 -6.72 16.23 4.52
CA LEU A 102 -6.32 16.12 3.12
C LEU A 102 -7.47 15.42 2.36
N GLY A 103 -8.34 16.20 1.71
CA GLY A 103 -9.45 15.67 0.92
C GLY A 103 -8.98 15.19 -0.45
N PHE A 104 -9.49 14.02 -0.93
CA PHE A 104 -9.02 13.45 -2.19
C PHE A 104 -10.11 12.88 -3.10
N ALA A 105 -11.30 12.61 -2.60
CA ALA A 105 -12.40 12.05 -3.40
C ALA A 105 -13.76 12.45 -2.83
N MET A 106 -14.78 12.37 -3.68
CA MET A 106 -16.18 12.63 -3.27
C MET A 106 -17.01 11.37 -3.52
N ASN A 107 -17.95 11.06 -2.62
CA ASN A 107 -18.96 10.03 -2.86
C ASN A 107 -20.18 10.60 -3.59
N ASN A 108 -21.11 9.72 -3.96
CA ASN A 108 -22.36 10.10 -4.66
C ASN A 108 -23.30 11.00 -3.84
N LYS A 109 -23.01 11.19 -2.55
CA LYS A 109 -23.77 12.08 -1.63
C LYS A 109 -23.05 13.38 -1.37
N ASN A 110 -22.06 13.74 -2.20
CA ASN A 110 -21.20 14.92 -2.04
C ASN A 110 -20.46 14.97 -0.70
N GLN A 111 -20.16 13.80 -0.11
CA GLN A 111 -19.32 13.71 1.07
C GLN A 111 -17.89 13.43 0.63
N GLU A 112 -16.96 14.21 1.17
CA GLU A 112 -15.55 14.09 0.83
C GLU A 112 -14.88 12.97 1.62
N TYR A 113 -14.10 12.13 0.93
CA TYR A 113 -13.14 11.25 1.55
C TYR A 113 -11.83 12.01 1.79
N GLY A 114 -11.22 11.76 2.93
CA GLY A 114 -9.98 12.44 3.28
C GLY A 114 -9.07 11.58 4.14
N ILE A 115 -7.83 12.04 4.24
CA ILE A 115 -6.82 11.55 5.18
C ILE A 115 -6.79 12.54 6.34
N HIS A 116 -6.88 12.05 7.57
CA HIS A 116 -6.97 12.90 8.75
C HIS A 116 -6.41 12.20 10.00
N ALA A 117 -6.17 12.96 11.06
CA ALA A 117 -5.82 12.39 12.36
C ALA A 117 -6.99 11.63 13.00
N THR A 118 -6.76 11.05 14.15
CA THR A 118 -7.80 10.44 14.97
C THR A 118 -7.47 10.64 16.45
N ASN A 119 -8.50 10.77 17.28
CA ASN A 119 -8.39 10.70 18.74
C ASN A 119 -8.56 9.25 19.25
N ASP A 120 -8.96 8.31 18.38
CA ASP A 120 -9.00 6.87 18.63
C ASP A 120 -7.80 6.20 17.94
N LEU A 121 -6.65 6.19 18.62
CA LEU A 121 -5.39 5.68 18.08
C LEU A 121 -5.47 4.18 17.78
N SER A 122 -6.33 3.42 18.47
CA SER A 122 -6.52 1.97 18.23
C SER A 122 -7.15 1.67 16.87
N SER A 123 -7.77 2.66 16.24
CA SER A 123 -8.37 2.54 14.90
C SER A 123 -7.35 2.61 13.75
N VAL A 124 -6.13 3.05 14.01
CA VAL A 124 -5.03 2.98 13.04
C VAL A 124 -4.62 1.51 12.86
N GLY A 125 -4.46 1.08 11.63
CA GLY A 125 -4.25 -0.33 11.29
C GLY A 125 -5.55 -1.17 11.25
N GLN A 126 -6.73 -0.56 11.43
CA GLN A 126 -8.02 -1.24 11.40
C GLN A 126 -8.89 -0.83 10.19
N ALA A 127 -9.77 -1.74 9.77
CA ALA A 127 -10.84 -1.45 8.80
C ALA A 127 -12.12 -1.05 9.56
N SER A 128 -12.16 0.18 10.08
CA SER A 128 -13.19 0.62 11.03
C SER A 128 -13.87 1.94 10.66
N THR A 129 -13.41 2.64 9.61
CA THR A 129 -13.94 3.94 9.25
C THR A 129 -15.15 3.86 8.29
N HIS A 130 -15.69 5.01 7.94
CA HIS A 130 -16.73 5.15 6.91
C HIS A 130 -16.13 5.56 5.55
N GLY A 131 -14.89 5.11 5.28
CA GLY A 131 -14.18 5.32 4.03
C GLY A 131 -13.02 6.32 4.12
N CYS A 132 -13.00 7.21 5.10
CA CYS A 132 -11.85 8.08 5.35
C CYS A 132 -10.64 7.29 5.88
N ILE A 133 -9.46 7.87 5.73
CA ILE A 133 -8.19 7.29 6.12
C ILE A 133 -7.73 7.95 7.42
N ARG A 134 -7.51 7.14 8.47
CA ARG A 134 -7.02 7.61 9.77
C ARG A 134 -5.53 7.40 9.89
N MET A 135 -4.84 8.43 10.38
CA MET A 135 -3.41 8.41 10.70
C MET A 135 -3.16 8.83 12.15
N TYR A 136 -1.99 8.50 12.67
CA TYR A 136 -1.53 9.09 13.92
C TYR A 136 -1.37 10.60 13.76
N PRO A 137 -1.66 11.41 14.80
CA PRO A 137 -1.63 12.87 14.71
C PRO A 137 -0.30 13.45 14.22
N GLU A 138 0.82 12.91 14.67
CA GLU A 138 2.14 13.39 14.25
C GLU A 138 2.47 13.01 12.80
N GLU A 139 2.01 11.84 12.35
CA GLU A 139 2.23 11.36 10.98
C GLU A 139 1.44 12.19 9.96
N ILE A 140 0.16 12.48 10.23
CA ILE A 140 -0.62 13.34 9.32
C ILE A 140 -0.11 14.78 9.32
N LYS A 141 0.41 15.29 10.43
CA LYS A 141 1.08 16.60 10.50
C LYS A 141 2.28 16.65 9.57
N GLU A 142 3.13 15.65 9.63
CA GLU A 142 4.28 15.53 8.73
C GLU A 142 3.83 15.44 7.27
N LEU A 143 2.91 14.52 6.95
CA LEU A 143 2.39 14.34 5.59
C LEU A 143 1.74 15.62 5.04
N PHE A 144 0.98 16.34 5.87
CA PHE A 144 0.35 17.62 5.52
C PHE A 144 1.38 18.68 5.11
N ASN A 145 2.56 18.70 5.70
CA ASN A 145 3.61 19.66 5.36
C ASN A 145 4.34 19.31 4.05
N ILE A 146 4.25 18.06 3.59
CA ILE A 146 4.94 17.58 2.39
C ILE A 146 4.02 17.65 1.16
N VAL A 147 2.77 17.18 1.28
CA VAL A 147 1.86 17.07 0.14
C VAL A 147 1.06 18.33 -0.10
N ASN A 148 0.76 18.62 -1.36
CA ASN A 148 0.01 19.80 -1.79
C ASN A 148 -1.28 19.41 -2.55
N VAL A 149 -2.15 20.40 -2.76
CA VAL A 149 -3.27 20.24 -3.70
C VAL A 149 -2.70 19.88 -5.07
N GLY A 150 -3.28 18.87 -5.70
CA GLY A 150 -2.78 18.29 -6.95
C GLY A 150 -1.88 17.06 -6.76
N THR A 151 -1.35 16.79 -5.56
CA THR A 151 -0.57 15.56 -5.29
C THR A 151 -1.41 14.32 -5.63
N PRO A 152 -0.90 13.41 -6.50
CA PRO A 152 -1.60 12.18 -6.83
C PRO A 152 -1.73 11.25 -5.62
N ILE A 153 -2.86 10.57 -5.54
CA ILE A 153 -3.08 9.47 -4.61
C ILE A 153 -3.70 8.29 -5.36
N TYR A 154 -3.05 7.13 -5.28
CA TYR A 154 -3.50 5.87 -5.86
C TYR A 154 -3.99 4.98 -4.74
N VAL A 155 -5.28 4.65 -4.77
CA VAL A 155 -5.91 3.76 -3.79
C VAL A 155 -6.07 2.39 -4.44
N ILE A 156 -5.32 1.42 -3.94
CA ILE A 156 -5.26 0.06 -4.49
C ILE A 156 -5.70 -0.97 -3.46
N TYR A 157 -6.11 -2.13 -3.94
CA TYR A 157 -6.36 -3.31 -3.13
C TYR A 157 -5.41 -4.42 -3.55
N ASN A 158 -4.26 -4.48 -2.89
CA ASN A 158 -3.25 -5.50 -3.12
C ASN A 158 -3.12 -6.40 -1.88
N PRO A 159 -3.77 -7.56 -1.85
CA PRO A 159 -3.79 -8.41 -0.68
C PRO A 159 -2.56 -9.31 -0.56
N VAL A 160 -1.70 -9.38 -1.60
CA VAL A 160 -0.48 -10.18 -1.58
C VAL A 160 0.72 -9.32 -1.96
N GLU A 161 1.68 -9.25 -1.08
CA GLU A 161 2.97 -8.59 -1.31
C GLU A 161 4.07 -9.65 -1.49
N VAL A 162 4.87 -9.51 -2.53
CA VAL A 162 6.13 -10.23 -2.69
C VAL A 162 7.25 -9.28 -2.35
N LYS A 163 8.15 -9.73 -1.46
CA LYS A 163 9.29 -8.94 -1.00
C LYS A 163 10.57 -9.70 -1.29
N GLU A 164 11.57 -8.95 -1.68
CA GLU A 164 12.94 -9.44 -1.83
C GLU A 164 13.81 -8.81 -0.74
N TYR A 165 14.56 -9.65 -0.05
CA TYR A 165 15.58 -9.25 0.89
C TYR A 165 16.79 -10.18 0.76
N GLU A 166 17.96 -9.65 0.46
CA GLU A 166 19.21 -10.41 0.26
C GLU A 166 19.03 -11.62 -0.67
N ASN A 167 18.45 -11.40 -1.85
CA ASN A 167 18.11 -12.43 -2.84
C ASN A 167 17.09 -13.48 -2.37
N LYS A 168 16.54 -13.36 -1.15
CA LYS A 168 15.47 -14.21 -0.62
C LYS A 168 14.12 -13.62 -0.95
N LEU A 169 13.19 -14.44 -1.42
CA LEU A 169 11.82 -14.05 -1.72
C LEU A 169 10.90 -14.47 -0.59
N PHE A 170 10.08 -13.54 -0.17
CA PHE A 170 9.03 -13.74 0.82
C PHE A 170 7.69 -13.34 0.25
N VAL A 171 6.66 -14.10 0.60
CA VAL A 171 5.27 -13.73 0.33
C VAL A 171 4.59 -13.37 1.64
N ARG A 172 3.78 -12.31 1.58
CA ARG A 172 2.91 -11.86 2.66
C ARG A 172 1.49 -11.75 2.13
N ALA A 173 0.54 -12.48 2.72
CA ALA A 173 -0.86 -12.38 2.41
C ALA A 173 -1.60 -11.62 3.52
N HIS A 174 -2.34 -10.59 3.16
CA HIS A 174 -3.18 -9.80 4.04
C HIS A 174 -4.61 -10.34 4.06
N PRO A 175 -5.38 -10.17 5.16
CA PRO A 175 -6.79 -10.49 5.19
C PRO A 175 -7.58 -9.79 4.07
N ASP A 176 -8.52 -10.49 3.45
CA ASP A 176 -9.46 -9.88 2.53
C ASP A 176 -10.59 -9.18 3.29
N ILE A 177 -10.32 -7.94 3.70
CA ILE A 177 -11.23 -7.16 4.55
C ILE A 177 -12.52 -6.72 3.83
N TYR A 178 -12.57 -6.86 2.50
CA TYR A 178 -13.73 -6.47 1.69
C TYR A 178 -14.40 -7.64 0.98
N ASN A 179 -13.87 -8.86 1.12
CA ASN A 179 -14.31 -10.07 0.41
C ASN A 179 -14.30 -9.88 -1.12
N TYR A 180 -13.22 -9.33 -1.65
CA TYR A 180 -13.05 -9.07 -3.07
C TYR A 180 -12.42 -10.21 -3.84
N MET A 181 -11.77 -11.18 -3.14
CA MET A 181 -10.96 -12.20 -3.79
C MET A 181 -11.12 -13.57 -3.12
N THR A 182 -11.18 -14.60 -3.94
CA THR A 182 -11.07 -16.01 -3.53
C THR A 182 -9.60 -16.40 -3.30
N ASP A 183 -9.33 -17.53 -2.67
CA ASP A 183 -7.98 -18.05 -2.48
C ASP A 183 -7.27 -18.31 -3.82
N ASP A 184 -8.00 -18.78 -4.82
CA ASP A 184 -7.46 -19.00 -6.18
C ASP A 184 -7.02 -17.68 -6.83
N GLU A 185 -7.76 -16.60 -6.62
CA GLU A 185 -7.38 -15.26 -7.10
C GLU A 185 -6.15 -14.73 -6.37
N TYR A 186 -6.02 -14.97 -5.05
CA TYR A 186 -4.80 -14.69 -4.29
C TYR A 186 -3.58 -15.44 -4.88
N ILE A 187 -3.75 -16.74 -5.14
CA ILE A 187 -2.69 -17.59 -5.73
C ILE A 187 -2.29 -17.04 -7.10
N LYS A 188 -3.26 -16.76 -7.97
CA LYS A 188 -3.03 -16.20 -9.30
C LYS A 188 -2.31 -14.86 -9.22
N PHE A 189 -2.74 -13.99 -8.32
CA PHE A 189 -2.13 -12.68 -8.11
C PHE A 189 -0.68 -12.79 -7.64
N ALA A 190 -0.40 -13.68 -6.67
CA ALA A 190 0.95 -13.95 -6.19
C ALA A 190 1.83 -14.53 -7.29
N LYS A 191 1.35 -15.53 -8.04
CA LYS A 191 2.11 -16.17 -9.11
C LYS A 191 2.47 -15.19 -10.24
N ASN A 192 1.61 -14.23 -10.54
CA ASN A 192 1.92 -13.18 -11.50
C ASN A 192 3.08 -12.29 -11.05
N GLN A 193 3.20 -12.02 -9.74
CA GLN A 193 4.33 -11.26 -9.18
C GLN A 193 5.62 -12.08 -9.11
N LEU A 194 5.51 -13.41 -9.08
CA LEU A 194 6.62 -14.37 -8.94
C LEU A 194 7.07 -14.95 -10.29
N SER A 195 6.54 -14.46 -11.41
CA SER A 195 6.89 -14.96 -12.74
C SER A 195 8.41 -14.87 -12.94
N GLY A 196 9.07 -16.01 -13.23
CA GLY A 196 10.52 -16.13 -13.38
C GLY A 196 11.31 -16.32 -12.08
N ALA A 197 10.67 -16.33 -10.91
CA ALA A 197 11.33 -16.61 -9.64
C ALA A 197 11.59 -18.13 -9.46
N ASN A 198 12.69 -18.46 -8.78
CA ASN A 198 13.03 -19.84 -8.45
C ASN A 198 12.37 -20.21 -7.10
N LEU A 199 11.19 -20.83 -7.16
CA LEU A 199 10.42 -21.22 -5.98
C LEU A 199 10.87 -22.58 -5.48
N VAL A 200 11.41 -22.65 -4.26
CA VAL A 200 11.83 -23.91 -3.61
C VAL A 200 10.89 -24.36 -2.50
N LYS A 201 10.07 -23.46 -1.97
CA LYS A 201 9.06 -23.73 -0.93
C LYS A 201 7.69 -23.20 -1.34
N GLU A 202 7.19 -23.65 -2.50
CA GLU A 202 5.89 -23.21 -3.03
C GLU A 202 4.74 -23.46 -2.04
N GLN A 203 4.81 -24.53 -1.22
CA GLN A 203 3.83 -24.77 -0.17
C GLN A 203 3.71 -23.62 0.85
N ASN A 204 4.75 -22.83 1.04
CA ASN A 204 4.69 -21.67 1.91
C ASN A 204 3.84 -20.54 1.30
N LEU A 205 3.74 -20.45 -0.02
CA LEU A 205 2.80 -19.55 -0.70
C LEU A 205 1.35 -19.92 -0.33
N TYR A 206 1.00 -21.22 -0.46
CA TYR A 206 -0.34 -21.68 -0.10
C TYR A 206 -0.63 -21.50 1.39
N LYS A 207 0.38 -21.73 2.25
CA LYS A 207 0.26 -21.51 3.70
C LYS A 207 0.03 -20.04 4.04
N ALA A 208 0.74 -19.12 3.42
CA ALA A 208 0.54 -17.68 3.61
C ALA A 208 -0.88 -17.26 3.22
N ILE A 209 -1.37 -17.76 2.07
CA ILE A 209 -2.71 -17.44 1.56
C ILE A 209 -3.81 -18.07 2.44
N ALA A 210 -3.63 -19.29 2.93
CA ALA A 210 -4.58 -19.92 3.84
C ALA A 210 -4.65 -19.18 5.19
N ASN A 211 -3.52 -18.70 5.71
CA ASN A 211 -3.47 -18.01 6.99
C ASN A 211 -3.87 -16.53 6.90
N LYS A 212 -3.52 -15.82 5.81
CA LYS A 212 -3.76 -14.38 5.61
C LYS A 212 -3.42 -13.55 6.88
N ASP A 213 -2.32 -13.92 7.56
CA ASP A 213 -1.93 -13.37 8.86
C ASP A 213 -0.95 -12.19 8.76
N ALA A 214 -0.72 -11.72 7.55
CA ALA A 214 0.20 -10.62 7.22
C ALA A 214 1.66 -10.86 7.69
N LYS A 215 2.08 -12.12 7.82
CA LYS A 215 3.47 -12.51 8.08
C LYS A 215 4.22 -12.81 6.80
N ASP A 216 5.54 -12.69 6.85
CA ASP A 216 6.42 -13.04 5.75
C ASP A 216 6.72 -14.55 5.76
N TYR A 217 6.42 -15.21 4.65
CA TYR A 217 6.72 -16.62 4.41
C TYR A 217 7.80 -16.72 3.34
N PHE A 218 8.93 -17.30 3.68
CA PHE A 218 9.99 -17.55 2.71
C PHE A 218 9.53 -18.56 1.65
N ILE A 219 9.74 -18.23 0.35
CA ILE A 219 9.27 -19.03 -0.78
C ILE A 219 10.36 -19.41 -1.78
N GLY A 220 11.52 -18.73 -1.77
CA GLY A 220 12.59 -19.01 -2.74
C GLY A 220 13.62 -17.90 -2.83
N TRP A 221 14.34 -17.87 -3.93
CA TRP A 221 15.38 -16.89 -4.21
C TRP A 221 15.19 -16.24 -5.58
N THR A 222 15.71 -15.02 -5.73
CA THR A 222 15.95 -14.40 -7.04
C THR A 222 17.32 -14.86 -7.56
N GLY A 223 17.35 -15.33 -8.83
CA GLY A 223 18.57 -15.80 -9.49
C GLY A 223 18.82 -17.32 -9.40
N THR A 224 19.94 -17.74 -9.95
CA THR A 224 20.30 -19.18 -10.13
C THR A 224 21.11 -19.76 -8.96
N GLU A 225 21.47 -18.97 -7.96
CA GLU A 225 22.24 -19.46 -6.82
C GLU A 225 21.39 -20.32 -5.89
N LYS A 226 21.63 -21.62 -5.88
CA LYS A 226 21.19 -22.52 -4.82
C LYS A 226 22.07 -22.26 -3.59
N LEU A 227 21.60 -21.44 -2.66
CA LEU A 227 22.23 -21.34 -1.35
C LEU A 227 21.93 -22.61 -0.55
N ASN A 228 22.93 -23.10 0.21
CA ASN A 228 22.85 -24.33 1.01
C ASN A 228 21.61 -24.32 1.93
N GLU A 229 20.93 -25.47 2.04
CA GLU A 229 19.66 -25.69 2.79
C GLU A 229 19.69 -25.31 4.28
N GLN A 230 20.84 -24.94 4.84
CA GLN A 230 21.00 -24.61 6.26
C GLN A 230 20.46 -23.23 6.68
N ASP A 231 20.09 -22.37 5.73
CA ASP A 231 19.70 -20.97 6.01
C ASP A 231 18.17 -20.78 6.17
N SER A 232 17.41 -21.84 6.40
CA SER A 232 15.93 -21.83 6.46
C SER A 232 15.33 -21.64 7.87
N GLY A 233 16.10 -21.09 8.83
CA GLY A 233 15.60 -20.73 10.15
C GLY A 233 14.64 -19.53 10.11
N PRO A 234 13.69 -19.41 11.08
CA PRO A 234 12.84 -18.24 11.16
C PRO A 234 13.69 -16.99 11.39
N VAL A 235 13.45 -15.96 10.59
CA VAL A 235 14.06 -14.64 10.81
C VAL A 235 13.49 -14.07 12.11
N GLU A 236 14.25 -14.13 13.20
CA GLU A 236 13.92 -13.38 14.40
C GLU A 236 13.90 -11.88 14.08
N LYS A 237 12.90 -11.20 14.64
CA LYS A 237 12.70 -9.76 14.49
C LYS A 237 13.95 -9.00 14.97
N GLY A 238 14.87 -8.73 14.05
CA GLY A 238 15.89 -7.73 14.23
C GLY A 238 15.24 -6.35 14.25
N ARG A 239 15.39 -5.63 15.34
CA ARG A 239 15.02 -4.22 15.48
C ARG A 239 15.70 -3.42 14.37
N LEU A 240 14.90 -2.82 13.51
CA LEU A 240 15.36 -1.69 12.73
C LEU A 240 15.22 -0.46 13.64
N ASN A 241 16.37 0.08 14.04
CA ASN A 241 16.48 1.38 14.71
C ASN A 241 16.16 2.51 13.72
#